data_3e1b893b459375ab48d2f9848c30838a
#
_entry.id   3e1b893b459375ab48d2f9848c30838a
#
_cell.length_a   1.000
_cell.length_b   1.000
_cell.length_c   1.000
_cell.angle_alpha   90.00
_cell.angle_beta   90.00
_cell.angle_gamma   90.00
#
_symmetry.space_group_name_H-M   'P 1'
#
loop_
_entity.id
_entity.type
_entity.pdbx_description
1 polymer ?
#
loop_
_entity_poly.entity_id
_entity_poly.type
_entity_poly.pdbx_seq_one_letter_code
_entity_poly.pdbx_strand_id
1 'polypeptide(L)'
;MNRRLVNIVAVIATVALLGGYALAARRILRLEIGPSYRAYFIEHRITGWHSGVYTVPLREGIDFTRKGHPTFVTSMGGLSNPDGIGMWTDARLSPGASIRYLTPFSGRMCVILKAQPSAANIGAASYVQVGSQSLAFPTPNGYPIWHRLQFTVSPASKTIRIFPGVTQRKSAKDARRIGLRLIRLIAVPGYC
;
A
#
# COMPACT_ATOMS: atom_id res chain seq x y z
N MET A 1 -1.78 -16.64 57.89
CA MET A 1 -2.30 -16.56 56.53
C MET A 1 -2.45 -17.98 55.98
N ASN A 2 -3.64 -18.38 55.55
CA ASN A 2 -3.95 -19.76 55.19
C ASN A 2 -3.28 -20.15 53.87
N ARG A 3 -2.28 -21.07 53.90
CA ARG A 3 -1.50 -21.53 52.69
C ARG A 3 -2.38 -21.95 51.52
N ARG A 4 -3.56 -22.50 51.79
CA ARG A 4 -4.52 -22.90 50.72
C ARG A 4 -5.08 -21.66 50.00
N LEU A 5 -5.35 -20.57 50.70
CA LEU A 5 -5.87 -19.31 50.12
C LEU A 5 -4.80 -18.66 49.18
N VAL A 6 -3.56 -18.66 49.62
CA VAL A 6 -2.42 -18.15 48.82
C VAL A 6 -2.26 -18.95 47.53
N ASN A 7 -2.33 -20.26 47.59
CA ASN A 7 -2.21 -21.10 46.41
C ASN A 7 -3.37 -20.90 45.42
N ILE A 8 -4.60 -20.74 45.90
CA ILE A 8 -5.77 -20.47 45.06
C ILE A 8 -5.62 -19.12 44.35
N VAL A 9 -5.23 -18.07 45.05
CA VAL A 9 -4.99 -16.74 44.47
C VAL A 9 -3.87 -16.79 43.43
N ALA A 10 -2.78 -17.50 43.70
CA ALA A 10 -1.67 -17.65 42.77
C ALA A 10 -2.11 -18.38 41.48
N VAL A 11 -2.90 -19.43 41.58
CA VAL A 11 -3.44 -20.16 40.42
C VAL A 11 -4.35 -19.25 39.57
N ILE A 12 -5.28 -18.53 40.21
CA ILE A 12 -6.17 -17.59 39.51
C ILE A 12 -5.38 -16.50 38.77
N ALA A 13 -4.39 -15.91 39.45
CA ALA A 13 -3.53 -14.89 38.83
C ALA A 13 -2.75 -15.43 37.63
N THR A 14 -2.21 -16.65 37.72
CA THR A 14 -1.49 -17.30 36.63
C THR A 14 -2.39 -17.58 35.44
N VAL A 15 -3.61 -18.08 35.66
CA VAL A 15 -4.59 -18.34 34.59
C VAL A 15 -5.02 -17.04 33.92
N ALA A 16 -5.26 -15.98 34.69
CA ALA A 16 -5.60 -14.66 34.14
C ALA A 16 -4.46 -14.06 33.30
N LEU A 17 -3.21 -14.17 33.74
CA LEU A 17 -2.03 -13.77 32.97
C LEU A 17 -1.89 -14.55 31.66
N LEU A 18 -1.98 -15.88 31.71
CA LEU A 18 -1.90 -16.73 30.52
C LEU A 18 -3.04 -16.43 29.53
N GLY A 19 -4.27 -16.18 30.02
CA GLY A 19 -5.40 -15.77 29.20
C GLY A 19 -5.15 -14.41 28.54
N GLY A 20 -4.61 -13.45 29.27
CA GLY A 20 -4.22 -12.12 28.76
C GLY A 20 -3.17 -12.22 27.67
N TYR A 21 -2.11 -13.03 27.86
CA TYR A 21 -1.10 -13.28 26.84
C TYR A 21 -1.65 -13.97 25.59
N ALA A 22 -2.53 -14.97 25.75
CA ALA A 22 -3.17 -15.65 24.63
C ALA A 22 -4.04 -14.69 23.79
N LEU A 23 -4.79 -13.80 24.44
CA LEU A 23 -5.58 -12.77 23.76
C LEU A 23 -4.71 -11.74 23.04
N ALA A 24 -3.62 -11.30 23.66
CA ALA A 24 -2.65 -10.39 23.04
C ALA A 24 -1.99 -11.03 21.82
N ALA A 25 -1.51 -12.28 21.95
CA ALA A 25 -0.92 -13.05 20.86
C ALA A 25 -1.91 -13.22 19.70
N ARG A 26 -3.17 -13.55 19.98
CA ARG A 26 -4.22 -13.68 18.95
C ARG A 26 -4.49 -12.36 18.23
N ARG A 27 -4.40 -11.22 18.90
CA ARG A 27 -4.51 -9.89 18.26
C ARG A 27 -3.31 -9.59 17.37
N ILE A 28 -2.09 -9.90 17.82
CA ILE A 28 -0.85 -9.70 17.05
C ILE A 28 -0.85 -10.56 15.79
N LEU A 29 -1.26 -11.82 15.87
CA LEU A 29 -1.35 -12.73 14.73
C LEU A 29 -2.40 -12.32 13.67
N ARG A 30 -3.36 -11.47 14.04
CA ARG A 30 -4.37 -10.91 13.12
C ARG A 30 -3.96 -9.57 12.51
N LEU A 31 -2.85 -8.97 12.94
CA LEU A 31 -2.33 -7.75 12.33
C LEU A 31 -1.84 -8.10 10.92
N GLU A 32 -2.54 -7.61 9.90
CA GLU A 32 -2.05 -7.62 8.53
C GLU A 32 -0.81 -6.73 8.45
N ILE A 33 0.36 -7.36 8.57
CA ILE A 33 1.64 -6.67 8.39
C ILE A 33 1.73 -6.25 6.92
N GLY A 34 1.66 -4.96 6.65
CA GLY A 34 1.77 -4.43 5.29
C GLY A 34 3.09 -4.86 4.63
N PRO A 35 3.09 -5.09 3.29
CA PRO A 35 4.28 -5.52 2.56
C PRO A 35 5.49 -4.61 2.79
N SER A 36 5.29 -3.31 2.90
CA SER A 36 6.37 -2.34 3.15
C SER A 36 6.97 -2.47 4.55
N TYR A 37 6.13 -2.72 5.58
CA TYR A 37 6.60 -3.00 6.94
C TYR A 37 7.44 -4.28 6.99
N ARG A 38 6.94 -5.35 6.37
CA ARG A 38 7.66 -6.62 6.26
C ARG A 38 9.01 -6.44 5.56
N ALA A 39 9.03 -5.74 4.42
CA ALA A 39 10.24 -5.48 3.65
C ALA A 39 11.30 -4.68 4.43
N TYR A 40 10.88 -3.74 5.28
CA TYR A 40 11.80 -2.93 6.08
C TYR A 40 12.22 -3.61 7.39
N PHE A 41 11.25 -4.01 8.23
CA PHE A 41 11.53 -4.48 9.59
C PHE A 41 11.83 -5.97 9.70
N ILE A 42 11.29 -6.80 8.79
CA ILE A 42 11.42 -8.27 8.89
C ILE A 42 12.43 -8.78 7.87
N GLU A 43 12.32 -8.36 6.62
CA GLU A 43 13.13 -8.89 5.52
C GLU A 43 14.34 -8.01 5.20
N HIS A 44 14.43 -6.81 5.78
CA HIS A 44 15.51 -5.82 5.58
C HIS A 44 15.82 -5.55 4.09
N ARG A 45 14.81 -5.62 3.21
CA ARG A 45 14.97 -5.45 1.76
C ARG A 45 14.95 -4.00 1.30
N ILE A 46 14.53 -3.06 2.14
CA ILE A 46 14.50 -1.63 1.83
C ILE A 46 15.24 -0.85 2.90
N THR A 47 16.00 0.16 2.50
CA THR A 47 16.87 0.97 3.35
C THR A 47 16.21 2.24 3.88
N GLY A 48 14.92 2.32 3.99
CA GLY A 48 14.24 3.47 4.54
C GLY A 48 12.75 3.22 4.71
N TRP A 49 12.29 3.31 5.93
CA TRP A 49 10.88 3.32 6.26
C TRP A 49 10.40 4.76 6.35
N HIS A 50 9.46 5.13 5.50
CA HIS A 50 8.85 6.45 5.56
C HIS A 50 7.49 6.33 6.25
N SER A 51 7.53 6.22 7.58
CA SER A 51 6.36 6.33 8.43
C SER A 51 6.10 7.81 8.70
N GLY A 52 5.37 8.47 7.86
CA GLY A 52 4.86 9.80 8.10
C GLY A 52 3.40 9.83 7.71
N VAL A 53 2.57 10.49 8.52
CA VAL A 53 1.17 10.72 8.18
C VAL A 53 0.97 12.23 8.07
N TYR A 54 0.35 12.67 6.98
CA TYR A 54 0.04 14.08 6.76
C TYR A 54 -1.44 14.25 6.43
N THR A 55 -2.00 15.40 6.77
CA THR A 55 -3.40 15.71 6.54
C THR A 55 -3.57 16.53 5.27
N VAL A 56 -4.35 16.00 4.33
CA VAL A 56 -4.80 16.68 3.12
C VAL A 56 -6.22 16.22 2.80
N PRO A 57 -7.03 17.03 2.12
CA PRO A 57 -8.34 16.60 1.64
C PRO A 57 -8.22 15.42 0.65
N LEU A 58 -9.20 14.52 0.66
CA LEU A 58 -9.24 13.36 -0.25
C LEU A 58 -9.11 13.76 -1.74
N ARG A 59 -9.69 14.90 -2.12
CA ARG A 59 -9.63 15.46 -3.48
C ARG A 59 -8.22 15.85 -3.94
N GLU A 60 -7.32 16.12 -3.01
CA GLU A 60 -5.92 16.39 -3.33
C GLU A 60 -5.15 15.10 -3.61
N GLY A 61 -5.64 13.98 -3.09
CA GLY A 61 -5.05 12.66 -3.31
C GLY A 61 -3.72 12.44 -2.62
N ILE A 62 -3.00 11.45 -3.12
CA ILE A 62 -1.70 11.04 -2.61
C ILE A 62 -0.61 11.67 -3.47
N ASP A 63 0.32 12.34 -2.84
CA ASP A 63 1.53 12.88 -3.47
C ASP A 63 2.71 11.94 -3.16
N PHE A 64 3.14 11.19 -4.17
CA PHE A 64 4.25 10.23 -4.04
C PHE A 64 5.64 10.87 -4.08
N THR A 65 5.74 12.20 -4.23
CA THR A 65 7.02 12.91 -4.07
C THR A 65 7.36 13.11 -2.60
N ARG A 66 6.37 12.99 -1.72
CA ARG A 66 6.49 13.18 -0.27
C ARG A 66 6.77 11.86 0.44
N LYS A 67 7.43 11.96 1.57
CA LYS A 67 7.55 10.86 2.54
C LYS A 67 6.22 10.68 3.27
N GLY A 68 5.87 9.43 3.57
CA GLY A 68 4.63 9.09 4.28
C GLY A 68 3.40 9.00 3.39
N HIS A 69 2.23 9.06 4.00
CA HIS A 69 0.93 8.98 3.32
C HIS A 69 -0.11 9.86 4.01
N PRO A 70 -1.18 10.26 3.30
CA PRO A 70 -2.26 11.03 3.91
C PRO A 70 -3.06 10.19 4.92
N THR A 71 -3.72 10.87 5.86
CA THR A 71 -4.52 10.27 6.95
C THR A 71 -5.63 9.33 6.45
N PHE A 72 -6.13 9.54 5.24
CA PHE A 72 -7.16 8.68 4.63
C PHE A 72 -6.60 7.38 4.02
N VAL A 73 -5.28 7.16 4.05
CA VAL A 73 -4.61 5.93 3.62
C VAL A 73 -4.13 5.17 4.85
N THR A 74 -4.41 3.87 4.90
CA THR A 74 -3.99 3.00 6.02
C THR A 74 -2.68 2.27 5.75
N SER A 75 -2.38 1.99 4.46
CA SER A 75 -1.12 1.36 4.07
C SER A 75 -0.82 1.54 2.59
N MET A 76 0.46 1.54 2.26
CA MET A 76 0.98 1.48 0.89
C MET A 76 2.03 0.39 0.80
N GLY A 77 2.02 -0.38 -0.30
CA GLY A 77 2.97 -1.45 -0.53
C GLY A 77 3.37 -1.58 -1.99
N GLY A 78 4.45 -2.33 -2.26
CA GLY A 78 4.96 -2.52 -3.62
C GLY A 78 5.63 -1.28 -4.22
N LEU A 79 6.01 -0.30 -3.38
CA LEU A 79 6.62 0.96 -3.77
C LEU A 79 8.01 1.10 -3.17
N SER A 80 8.93 1.67 -3.94
CA SER A 80 10.23 2.11 -3.43
C SER A 80 10.09 3.38 -2.59
N ASN A 81 11.19 3.80 -1.95
CA ASN A 81 11.25 5.11 -1.32
C ASN A 81 11.08 6.23 -2.36
N PRO A 82 10.49 7.38 -1.98
CA PRO A 82 10.39 8.54 -2.85
C PRO A 82 11.78 9.04 -3.24
N ASP A 83 11.95 9.40 -4.50
CA ASP A 83 13.20 9.95 -5.06
C ASP A 83 13.11 11.47 -5.36
N GLY A 84 12.13 12.16 -4.76
CA GLY A 84 11.86 13.59 -4.97
C GLY A 84 10.97 13.87 -6.19
N ILE A 85 10.82 12.92 -7.10
CA ILE A 85 9.96 13.01 -8.28
C ILE A 85 8.72 12.12 -8.11
N GLY A 86 8.83 11.02 -7.35
CA GLY A 86 7.78 10.06 -7.10
C GLY A 86 8.29 8.78 -6.44
N MET A 87 7.47 7.74 -6.46
CA MET A 87 7.82 6.40 -5.99
C MET A 87 7.72 5.41 -7.14
N TRP A 88 8.73 4.56 -7.32
CA TRP A 88 8.67 3.47 -8.28
C TRP A 88 7.90 2.28 -7.73
N THR A 89 7.08 1.65 -8.56
CA THR A 89 6.66 0.27 -8.30
C THR A 89 7.90 -0.62 -8.28
N ASP A 90 8.02 -1.49 -7.28
CA ASP A 90 9.16 -2.42 -7.16
C ASP A 90 8.65 -3.86 -7.08
N ALA A 91 8.82 -4.59 -8.17
CA ALA A 91 8.34 -5.97 -8.29
C ALA A 91 9.04 -6.98 -7.36
N ARG A 92 10.12 -6.57 -6.68
CA ARG A 92 10.71 -7.39 -5.60
C ARG A 92 9.84 -7.37 -4.34
N LEU A 93 9.09 -6.28 -4.12
CA LEU A 93 8.23 -6.11 -2.96
C LEU A 93 6.83 -6.70 -3.23
N SER A 94 6.29 -6.46 -4.43
CA SER A 94 4.98 -6.91 -4.88
C SER A 94 4.88 -6.76 -6.39
N PRO A 95 4.08 -7.56 -7.11
CA PRO A 95 3.86 -7.42 -8.56
C PRO A 95 3.39 -6.03 -8.98
N GLY A 96 2.76 -5.28 -8.08
CA GLY A 96 2.30 -3.91 -8.30
C GLY A 96 2.23 -3.12 -7.00
N ALA A 97 1.94 -1.82 -7.12
CA ALA A 97 1.65 -0.98 -5.98
C ALA A 97 0.25 -1.31 -5.43
N SER A 98 0.11 -1.30 -4.09
CA SER A 98 -1.16 -1.49 -3.39
C SER A 98 -1.36 -0.34 -2.42
N ILE A 99 -2.47 0.38 -2.55
CA ILE A 99 -2.85 1.49 -1.69
C ILE A 99 -4.17 1.15 -1.01
N ARG A 100 -4.18 1.09 0.32
CA ARG A 100 -5.36 0.79 1.12
C ARG A 100 -5.89 2.05 1.78
N TYR A 101 -7.13 2.36 1.54
CA TYR A 101 -7.83 3.51 2.09
C TYR A 101 -8.55 3.17 3.40
N LEU A 102 -8.75 4.16 4.24
CA LEU A 102 -9.50 4.02 5.49
C LEU A 102 -10.98 3.72 5.21
N THR A 103 -11.58 4.45 4.28
CA THR A 103 -12.99 4.32 3.88
C THR A 103 -13.10 3.51 2.59
N PRO A 104 -14.03 2.54 2.50
CA PRO A 104 -14.25 1.79 1.28
C PRO A 104 -14.88 2.67 0.19
N PHE A 105 -14.53 2.39 -1.05
CA PHE A 105 -15.20 2.90 -2.23
C PHE A 105 -16.33 1.96 -2.64
N SER A 106 -17.45 2.51 -3.07
CA SER A 106 -18.59 1.78 -3.63
C SER A 106 -19.28 2.62 -4.69
N GLY A 107 -19.94 1.99 -5.66
CA GLY A 107 -20.58 2.67 -6.75
C GLY A 107 -19.57 3.27 -7.74
N ARG A 108 -19.96 4.39 -8.37
CA ARG A 108 -19.09 5.07 -9.34
C ARG A 108 -17.93 5.79 -8.65
N MET A 109 -16.75 5.61 -9.18
CA MET A 109 -15.54 6.28 -8.67
C MET A 109 -14.60 6.67 -9.82
N CYS A 110 -13.98 7.83 -9.70
CA CYS A 110 -12.94 8.30 -10.59
C CYS A 110 -11.56 8.10 -9.95
N VAL A 111 -10.66 7.46 -10.71
CA VAL A 111 -9.24 7.37 -10.36
C VAL A 111 -8.44 8.21 -11.36
N ILE A 112 -7.74 9.22 -10.86
CA ILE A 112 -6.85 10.07 -11.64
C ILE A 112 -5.42 9.76 -11.19
N LEU A 113 -4.62 9.22 -12.10
CA LEU A 113 -3.26 8.79 -11.83
C LEU A 113 -2.27 9.58 -12.69
N LYS A 114 -1.26 10.21 -12.06
CA LYS A 114 -0.08 10.71 -12.75
C LYS A 114 1.04 9.71 -12.59
N ALA A 115 1.47 9.11 -13.70
CA ALA A 115 2.52 8.10 -13.69
C ALA A 115 3.50 8.32 -14.84
N GLN A 116 4.74 7.85 -14.63
CA GLN A 116 5.81 7.82 -15.62
C GLN A 116 6.29 6.38 -15.78
N PRO A 117 6.35 5.82 -16.99
CA PRO A 117 6.87 4.47 -17.21
C PRO A 117 8.39 4.42 -17.06
N SER A 118 8.92 3.25 -16.69
CA SER A 118 10.31 2.90 -16.96
C SER A 118 10.52 2.66 -18.46
N ALA A 119 11.74 2.67 -18.92
CA ALA A 119 12.05 2.46 -20.35
C ALA A 119 11.41 1.18 -20.91
N ALA A 120 11.46 0.06 -20.18
CA ALA A 120 10.85 -1.20 -20.64
C ALA A 120 9.33 -1.19 -20.62
N ASN A 121 8.69 -0.27 -19.89
CA ASN A 121 7.24 -0.16 -19.80
C ASN A 121 6.66 0.84 -20.82
N ILE A 122 7.50 1.52 -21.61
CA ILE A 122 7.04 2.39 -22.70
C ILE A 122 6.35 1.53 -23.77
N GLY A 123 5.14 1.93 -24.16
CA GLY A 123 4.29 1.19 -25.10
C GLY A 123 3.55 0.00 -24.51
N ALA A 124 3.88 -0.44 -23.30
CA ALA A 124 3.14 -1.51 -22.64
C ALA A 124 1.86 -0.99 -21.96
N ALA A 125 0.81 -1.82 -21.93
CA ALA A 125 -0.38 -1.52 -21.16
C ALA A 125 -0.12 -1.78 -19.68
N SER A 126 -0.37 -0.77 -18.86
CA SER A 126 -0.39 -0.86 -17.39
C SER A 126 -1.84 -0.87 -16.90
N TYR A 127 -2.07 -1.31 -15.66
CA TYR A 127 -3.43 -1.55 -15.17
C TYR A 127 -3.66 -0.90 -13.80
N VAL A 128 -4.86 -0.39 -13.60
CA VAL A 128 -5.40 -0.05 -12.28
C VAL A 128 -6.52 -1.01 -11.95
N GLN A 129 -6.50 -1.59 -10.77
CA GLN A 129 -7.53 -2.48 -10.25
C GLN A 129 -8.19 -1.88 -9.00
N VAL A 130 -9.52 -1.89 -8.98
CA VAL A 130 -10.34 -1.53 -7.81
C VAL A 130 -11.42 -2.59 -7.64
N GLY A 131 -11.41 -3.29 -6.51
CA GLY A 131 -12.26 -4.47 -6.32
C GLY A 131 -11.96 -5.54 -7.36
N SER A 132 -12.99 -6.00 -8.07
CA SER A 132 -12.89 -6.97 -9.17
C SER A 132 -12.62 -6.34 -10.53
N GLN A 133 -12.80 -5.03 -10.68
CA GLN A 133 -12.62 -4.34 -11.96
C GLN A 133 -11.16 -3.95 -12.17
N SER A 134 -10.64 -4.23 -13.37
CA SER A 134 -9.30 -3.83 -13.82
C SER A 134 -9.39 -3.07 -15.12
N LEU A 135 -8.78 -1.89 -15.19
CA LEU A 135 -8.76 -1.04 -16.37
C LEU A 135 -7.33 -0.81 -16.82
N ALA A 136 -7.09 -0.98 -18.12
CA ALA A 136 -5.81 -0.70 -18.75
C ALA A 136 -5.64 0.80 -19.00
N PHE A 137 -4.39 1.27 -18.92
CA PHE A 137 -4.00 2.59 -19.39
C PHE A 137 -2.68 2.52 -20.16
N PRO A 138 -2.55 3.31 -21.24
CA PRO A 138 -1.36 3.31 -22.08
C PRO A 138 -0.22 4.10 -21.43
N THR A 139 1.01 3.70 -21.73
CA THR A 139 2.24 4.44 -21.36
C THR A 139 3.05 4.71 -22.64
N PRO A 140 2.58 5.63 -23.53
CA PRO A 140 3.09 5.75 -24.90
C PRO A 140 4.52 6.32 -24.99
N ASN A 141 4.97 7.05 -23.97
CA ASN A 141 6.28 7.68 -23.93
C ASN A 141 6.86 7.68 -22.52
N GLY A 142 8.12 8.11 -22.37
CA GLY A 142 8.83 8.14 -21.08
C GLY A 142 8.50 9.32 -20.17
N TYR A 143 7.54 10.16 -20.51
CA TYR A 143 7.17 11.32 -19.72
C TYR A 143 6.01 11.04 -18.75
N PRO A 144 5.87 11.81 -17.65
CA PRO A 144 4.72 11.71 -16.77
C PRO A 144 3.42 12.09 -17.47
N ILE A 145 2.42 11.21 -17.45
CA ILE A 145 1.11 11.43 -18.07
C ILE A 145 0.01 11.27 -17.03
N TRP A 146 -1.04 12.05 -17.18
CA TRP A 146 -2.28 11.93 -16.42
C TRP A 146 -3.22 10.93 -17.10
N HIS A 147 -3.72 9.97 -16.32
CA HIS A 147 -4.73 8.99 -16.73
C HIS A 147 -5.99 9.20 -15.90
N ARG A 148 -7.15 9.18 -16.55
CA ARG A 148 -8.47 9.22 -15.89
C ARG A 148 -9.16 7.90 -16.15
N LEU A 149 -9.55 7.20 -15.10
CA LEU A 149 -10.12 5.86 -15.15
C LEU A 149 -11.42 5.83 -14.36
N GLN A 150 -12.51 5.47 -15.03
CA GLN A 150 -13.83 5.40 -14.44
C GLN A 150 -14.13 3.97 -14.00
N PHE A 151 -14.40 3.78 -12.70
CA PHE A 151 -14.75 2.48 -12.11
C PHE A 151 -16.21 2.44 -11.66
N THR A 152 -16.76 1.23 -11.64
CA THR A 152 -17.99 0.90 -10.92
C THR A 152 -17.65 -0.19 -9.90
N VAL A 153 -17.52 0.20 -8.63
CA VAL A 153 -17.01 -0.67 -7.55
C VAL A 153 -18.17 -1.40 -6.88
N SER A 154 -18.22 -2.70 -7.08
CA SER A 154 -19.18 -3.60 -6.42
C SER A 154 -18.56 -5.00 -6.33
N PRO A 155 -18.48 -5.62 -5.13
CA PRO A 155 -18.76 -5.05 -3.82
C PRO A 155 -17.76 -3.95 -3.43
N ALA A 156 -18.03 -3.24 -2.31
CA ALA A 156 -17.17 -2.17 -1.82
C ALA A 156 -15.72 -2.62 -1.61
N SER A 157 -14.76 -1.79 -2.03
CA SER A 157 -13.33 -2.07 -1.92
C SER A 157 -12.59 -0.93 -1.21
N LYS A 158 -11.62 -1.28 -0.37
CA LYS A 158 -10.70 -0.31 0.26
C LYS A 158 -9.37 -0.19 -0.47
N THR A 159 -9.13 -0.99 -1.51
CA THR A 159 -7.80 -1.12 -2.09
C THR A 159 -7.79 -0.75 -3.56
N ILE A 160 -6.85 0.12 -3.93
CA ILE A 160 -6.47 0.38 -5.31
C ILE A 160 -5.12 -0.30 -5.54
N ARG A 161 -5.03 -1.09 -6.61
CA ARG A 161 -3.77 -1.71 -7.06
C ARG A 161 -3.37 -1.15 -8.40
N ILE A 162 -2.07 -0.96 -8.62
CA ILE A 162 -1.52 -0.41 -9.86
C ILE A 162 -0.42 -1.35 -10.33
N PHE A 163 -0.62 -1.96 -11.48
CA PHE A 163 0.29 -2.94 -12.06
C PHE A 163 0.99 -2.35 -13.28
N PRO A 164 2.34 -2.33 -13.31
CA PRO A 164 3.06 -2.05 -14.54
C PRO A 164 2.88 -3.19 -15.52
N GLY A 165 2.81 -2.89 -16.82
CA GLY A 165 2.77 -3.91 -17.86
C GLY A 165 4.05 -4.75 -17.94
N VAL A 166 5.20 -4.08 -17.76
CA VAL A 166 6.52 -4.70 -17.75
C VAL A 166 7.35 -4.11 -16.61
N THR A 167 8.26 -4.91 -16.07
CA THR A 167 9.25 -4.45 -15.09
C THR A 167 10.66 -4.75 -15.55
N GLN A 168 11.59 -3.86 -15.23
CA GLN A 168 13.01 -4.04 -15.53
C GLN A 168 13.88 -3.80 -14.30
N ARG A 169 15.08 -4.35 -14.27
CA ARG A 169 16.10 -3.99 -13.28
C ARG A 169 16.47 -2.51 -13.48
N LYS A 170 16.50 -1.72 -12.41
CA LYS A 170 16.74 -0.27 -12.48
C LYS A 170 18.15 0.02 -13.02
N SER A 171 19.15 -0.67 -12.51
CA SER A 171 20.54 -0.61 -13.01
C SER A 171 21.36 -1.81 -12.52
N ALA A 172 22.60 -1.96 -12.98
CA ALA A 172 23.52 -2.98 -12.47
C ALA A 172 23.78 -2.84 -10.96
N LYS A 173 23.83 -1.60 -10.45
CA LYS A 173 24.07 -1.29 -9.03
C LYS A 173 22.78 -1.25 -8.19
N ASP A 174 21.62 -1.15 -8.81
CA ASP A 174 20.31 -1.07 -8.15
C ASP A 174 19.44 -2.25 -8.54
N ALA A 175 19.29 -3.19 -7.61
CA ALA A 175 18.58 -4.44 -7.83
C ALA A 175 17.05 -4.29 -7.91
N ARG A 176 16.46 -3.10 -7.70
CA ARG A 176 15.01 -2.88 -7.81
C ARG A 176 14.50 -3.25 -9.19
N ARG A 177 13.34 -3.90 -9.22
CA ARG A 177 12.61 -4.19 -10.47
C ARG A 177 11.47 -3.22 -10.61
N ILE A 178 11.73 -2.15 -11.38
CA ILE A 178 10.83 -1.02 -11.53
C ILE A 178 9.98 -1.14 -12.80
N GLY A 179 8.77 -0.60 -12.76
CA GLY A 179 7.88 -0.53 -13.92
C GLY A 179 7.27 0.86 -14.12
N LEU A 180 6.58 1.39 -13.11
CA LEU A 180 5.96 2.70 -13.12
C LEU A 180 6.50 3.55 -11.97
N ARG A 181 6.76 4.84 -12.24
CA ARG A 181 6.93 5.86 -11.21
C ARG A 181 5.58 6.53 -10.97
N LEU A 182 5.02 6.34 -9.80
CA LEU A 182 3.80 7.02 -9.38
C LEU A 182 4.17 8.39 -8.84
N ILE A 183 3.44 9.43 -9.30
CA ILE A 183 3.70 10.82 -8.91
C ILE A 183 2.51 11.35 -8.10
N ARG A 184 1.29 11.08 -8.56
CA ARG A 184 0.06 11.47 -7.86
C ARG A 184 -1.07 10.50 -8.13
N LEU A 185 -1.89 10.25 -7.12
CA LEU A 185 -3.09 9.43 -7.23
C LEU A 185 -4.24 10.14 -6.51
N ILE A 186 -5.30 10.42 -7.26
CA ILE A 186 -6.54 10.96 -6.72
C ILE A 186 -7.62 9.90 -6.95
N ALA A 187 -8.38 9.61 -5.91
CA ALA A 187 -9.47 8.63 -5.97
C ALA A 187 -10.67 9.23 -5.26
N VAL A 188 -11.70 9.55 -6.03
CA VAL A 188 -12.90 10.22 -5.53
C VAL A 188 -14.17 9.53 -6.02
N PRO A 189 -15.25 9.52 -5.22
CA PRO A 189 -16.54 9.08 -5.68
C PRO A 189 -17.05 9.95 -6.83
N GLY A 190 -17.80 9.34 -7.77
CA GLY A 190 -18.43 10.04 -8.87
C GLY A 190 -17.80 9.78 -10.23
N TYR A 191 -18.05 10.70 -11.16
CA TYR A 191 -17.52 10.66 -12.52
C TYR A 191 -16.17 11.37 -12.64
N CYS A 192 -15.33 10.91 -13.54
CA CYS A 192 -14.21 11.67 -14.02
C CYS A 192 -14.70 12.88 -14.84
#